data_62fa035525080685ce6a037d9feb0cdf
#
_entry.id   62fa035525080685ce6a037d9feb0cdf
#
_cell.length_a   1.000
_cell.length_b   1.000
_cell.length_c   1.000
_cell.angle_alpha   90.00
_cell.angle_beta   90.00
_cell.angle_gamma   90.00
#
_symmetry.space_group_name_H-M   'P 1'
#
loop_
_entity.id
_entity.type
_entity.pdbx_description
1 polymer ?
#
loop_
_entity_poly.entity_id
_entity_poly.type
_entity_poly.pdbx_seq_one_letter_code
_entity_poly.pdbx_strand_id
1 'polypeptide(L)'
;MKESLSLHVPTYKELGYRQKIMQDPDTMSYNKGYDLNFDGYDKSTGCISFPKHEWADWYTYFIGQEPRRFYAYIVRESDGKFIGEVNVHMNADAGWYEMGIVLEAKYRSKGYAVAALRLLLQHAFEKMGAEAVHNEFEEERSAAVQTHLSAGFTRHRKENGILELLITREQYFRQKSILIMTSAISKILADNQPSIYLYGSSVLNDFRLGWSDIDILVLTQKRISQPQAQELVILRQKLLENEADNAYYRSFEGGMLTLSAFLSKESDCVVYWGTSGQRITNTYQFDSFCMTELLQNGKLLYGLDVRSQLKLPKYADLYRDVKKHYESIRKYAQTTERTFYSFGWLLDIARGIYTLRNGTVTSKTSAAQWVLNNNLCPVPVALETALKVRRNPLAYRNDSDILNYTETLGPEIQRFADVLEEELDSIIR
;
A
#
# COMPACT_ATOMS: atom_id res chain seq x y z
N MET A 1 -24.39 -2.57 -10.41
CA MET A 1 -23.48 -1.42 -10.62
C MET A 1 -23.27 -0.74 -9.28
N LYS A 2 -22.02 -0.40 -8.91
CA LYS A 2 -21.77 0.45 -7.73
C LYS A 2 -22.32 1.84 -8.04
N GLU A 3 -23.15 2.37 -7.15
CA GLU A 3 -23.75 3.68 -7.30
C GLU A 3 -22.69 4.77 -7.25
N SER A 4 -22.73 5.73 -8.18
CA SER A 4 -21.74 6.80 -8.30
C SER A 4 -22.05 7.93 -7.31
N LEU A 5 -20.97 8.49 -6.73
CA LEU A 5 -21.04 9.64 -5.83
C LEU A 5 -20.21 10.79 -6.40
N SER A 6 -20.60 12.02 -6.05
CA SER A 6 -19.79 13.22 -6.25
C SER A 6 -19.75 14.09 -4.99
N LEU A 7 -18.86 15.09 -4.98
CA LEU A 7 -18.77 16.07 -3.92
C LEU A 7 -19.30 17.41 -4.39
N HIS A 8 -20.18 18.04 -3.59
CA HIS A 8 -20.78 19.33 -3.85
C HIS A 8 -20.42 20.33 -2.75
N VAL A 9 -19.71 21.40 -3.11
CA VAL A 9 -19.45 22.50 -2.17
C VAL A 9 -20.77 23.28 -1.98
N PRO A 10 -21.34 23.32 -0.77
CA PRO A 10 -22.64 23.89 -0.56
C PRO A 10 -22.66 25.40 -0.74
N THR A 11 -23.77 25.89 -1.25
CA THR A 11 -24.12 27.30 -1.17
C THR A 11 -24.67 27.64 0.21
N TYR A 12 -24.66 28.93 0.58
CA TYR A 12 -25.20 29.38 1.87
C TYR A 12 -26.65 28.92 2.12
N LYS A 13 -27.47 28.88 1.06
CA LYS A 13 -28.89 28.46 1.14
C LYS A 13 -29.05 26.97 1.43
N GLU A 14 -28.07 26.16 1.15
CA GLU A 14 -28.10 24.70 1.34
C GLU A 14 -27.69 24.27 2.74
N LEU A 15 -27.24 25.20 3.61
CA LEU A 15 -26.79 24.88 4.99
C LEU A 15 -27.92 24.29 5.87
N GLY A 16 -29.17 24.42 5.45
CA GLY A 16 -30.29 23.70 6.09
C GLY A 16 -30.15 22.19 6.05
N TYR A 17 -29.42 21.63 5.05
CA TYR A 17 -29.10 20.20 5.03
C TYR A 17 -28.14 19.81 6.17
N ARG A 18 -27.06 20.58 6.39
CA ARG A 18 -26.14 20.36 7.50
C ARG A 18 -26.89 20.44 8.84
N GLN A 19 -27.70 21.49 9.05
CA GLN A 19 -28.51 21.63 10.26
C GLN A 19 -29.34 20.37 10.53
N LYS A 20 -30.03 19.86 9.49
CA LYS A 20 -30.85 18.66 9.58
C LYS A 20 -30.05 17.44 10.03
N ILE A 21 -28.88 17.16 9.42
CA ILE A 21 -28.12 15.94 9.72
C ILE A 21 -27.43 16.02 11.09
N MET A 22 -26.99 17.21 11.52
CA MET A 22 -26.38 17.42 12.84
C MET A 22 -27.39 17.29 13.99
N GLN A 23 -28.66 17.55 13.72
CA GLN A 23 -29.76 17.44 14.71
C GLN A 23 -30.50 16.09 14.65
N ASP A 24 -30.12 15.18 13.74
CA ASP A 24 -30.71 13.85 13.67
C ASP A 24 -30.00 12.87 14.60
N PRO A 25 -30.67 12.39 15.70
CA PRO A 25 -30.03 11.50 16.68
C PRO A 25 -29.56 10.18 16.07
N ASP A 26 -30.26 9.65 15.05
CA ASP A 26 -29.83 8.40 14.38
C ASP A 26 -28.54 8.62 13.60
N THR A 27 -28.44 9.75 12.90
CA THR A 27 -27.23 10.14 12.16
C THR A 27 -26.07 10.46 13.10
N MET A 28 -26.32 11.14 14.23
CA MET A 28 -25.26 11.56 15.14
C MET A 28 -24.98 10.54 16.27
N SER A 29 -25.64 9.39 16.27
CA SER A 29 -25.53 8.34 17.28
C SER A 29 -24.09 7.84 17.55
N TYR A 30 -23.17 7.98 16.58
CA TYR A 30 -21.76 7.61 16.74
C TYR A 30 -20.98 8.50 17.71
N ASN A 31 -21.50 9.69 18.02
CA ASN A 31 -20.93 10.62 19.02
C ASN A 31 -21.55 10.43 20.40
N LYS A 32 -22.65 9.68 20.51
CA LYS A 32 -23.38 9.52 21.76
C LYS A 32 -22.55 8.90 22.86
N GLY A 33 -22.52 9.55 24.02
CA GLY A 33 -21.83 9.03 25.21
C GLY A 33 -20.35 9.46 25.32
N TYR A 34 -19.74 9.95 24.26
CA TYR A 34 -18.35 10.44 24.31
C TYR A 34 -18.25 11.84 24.87
N ASP A 35 -17.08 12.19 25.40
CA ASP A 35 -16.78 13.54 25.87
C ASP A 35 -16.15 14.34 24.75
N LEU A 36 -16.99 15.04 23.98
CA LEU A 36 -16.55 15.87 22.86
C LEU A 36 -16.62 17.35 23.23
N ASN A 37 -15.59 18.11 22.91
CA ASN A 37 -15.51 19.54 23.22
C ASN A 37 -15.99 20.36 21.99
N PHE A 38 -17.29 20.31 21.70
CA PHE A 38 -17.94 21.13 20.68
C PHE A 38 -19.05 21.97 21.29
N ASP A 39 -19.12 23.24 20.89
CA ASP A 39 -20.23 24.09 21.27
C ASP A 39 -21.56 23.51 20.71
N GLY A 40 -22.58 23.47 21.60
CA GLY A 40 -23.88 22.91 21.22
C GLY A 40 -23.95 21.39 21.11
N TYR A 41 -22.92 20.65 21.56
CA TYR A 41 -22.94 19.20 21.60
C TYR A 41 -23.82 18.67 22.75
N ASP A 42 -24.70 17.72 22.42
CA ASP A 42 -25.51 16.97 23.39
C ASP A 42 -25.02 15.54 23.52
N LYS A 43 -24.38 15.21 24.66
CA LYS A 43 -23.83 13.89 24.96
C LYS A 43 -24.89 12.77 24.97
N SER A 44 -26.14 13.10 25.29
CA SER A 44 -27.21 12.10 25.40
C SER A 44 -27.73 11.61 24.04
N THR A 45 -27.63 12.44 23.03
CA THR A 45 -28.10 12.15 21.66
C THR A 45 -26.95 12.03 20.65
N GLY A 46 -25.79 12.65 20.95
CA GLY A 46 -24.68 12.82 20.05
C GLY A 46 -24.85 13.98 19.09
N CYS A 47 -26.00 14.69 19.12
CA CYS A 47 -26.30 15.79 18.22
C CYS A 47 -25.45 17.03 18.50
N ILE A 48 -25.28 17.84 17.47
CA ILE A 48 -24.56 19.13 17.54
C ILE A 48 -25.50 20.22 17.04
N SER A 49 -25.72 21.24 17.84
CA SER A 49 -26.54 22.40 17.46
C SER A 49 -25.85 23.16 16.32
N PHE A 50 -26.64 23.54 15.31
CA PHE A 50 -26.17 24.37 14.19
C PHE A 50 -27.27 25.39 13.81
N PRO A 51 -27.53 26.37 14.69
CA PRO A 51 -28.60 27.34 14.49
C PRO A 51 -28.25 28.34 13.38
N LYS A 52 -29.28 28.91 12.76
CA LYS A 52 -29.11 29.80 11.59
C LYS A 52 -28.24 31.04 11.84
N HIS A 53 -28.19 31.53 13.07
CA HIS A 53 -27.37 32.70 13.39
C HIS A 53 -25.87 32.42 13.32
N GLU A 54 -25.44 31.15 13.41
CA GLU A 54 -24.03 30.74 13.28
C GLU A 54 -23.64 30.45 11.82
N TRP A 55 -24.59 30.36 10.89
CA TRP A 55 -24.32 29.94 9.51
C TRP A 55 -23.36 30.86 8.78
N ALA A 56 -23.42 32.17 8.99
CA ALA A 56 -22.58 33.12 8.27
C ALA A 56 -21.10 32.97 8.64
N ASP A 57 -20.82 32.84 9.93
CA ASP A 57 -19.45 32.67 10.45
C ASP A 57 -18.91 31.31 10.04
N TRP A 58 -19.72 30.26 10.20
CA TRP A 58 -19.34 28.91 9.79
C TRP A 58 -19.06 28.84 8.28
N TYR A 59 -19.93 29.44 7.44
CA TYR A 59 -19.78 29.47 5.98
C TYR A 59 -18.47 30.15 5.57
N THR A 60 -18.19 31.31 6.15
CA THR A 60 -16.95 32.05 5.90
C THR A 60 -15.71 31.26 6.36
N TYR A 61 -15.83 30.50 7.44
CA TYR A 61 -14.72 29.74 8.01
C TYR A 61 -14.42 28.43 7.22
N PHE A 62 -15.42 27.79 6.65
CA PHE A 62 -15.26 26.50 5.98
C PHE A 62 -15.25 26.56 4.46
N ILE A 63 -15.99 27.44 3.82
CA ILE A 63 -16.21 27.44 2.38
C ILE A 63 -15.27 28.43 1.68
N GLY A 64 -14.66 27.98 0.56
CA GLY A 64 -13.73 28.80 -0.22
C GLY A 64 -12.36 29.03 0.46
N GLN A 65 -11.98 28.17 1.39
CA GLN A 65 -10.74 28.31 2.21
C GLN A 65 -9.59 27.40 1.75
N GLU A 66 -9.68 26.84 0.55
CA GLU A 66 -8.58 26.02 0.01
C GLU A 66 -7.29 26.85 -0.18
N PRO A 67 -6.13 26.24 0.04
CA PRO A 67 -5.88 24.85 0.44
C PRO A 67 -5.98 24.60 1.97
N ARG A 68 -6.33 25.57 2.79
CA ARG A 68 -6.35 25.37 4.26
C ARG A 68 -7.48 24.46 4.74
N ARG A 69 -8.64 24.53 4.06
CA ARG A 69 -9.85 23.76 4.38
C ARG A 69 -10.61 23.44 3.11
N PHE A 70 -11.26 22.30 3.13
CA PHE A 70 -12.26 21.91 2.14
C PHE A 70 -13.45 21.27 2.84
N TYR A 71 -14.64 21.60 2.38
CA TYR A 71 -15.88 21.03 2.88
C TYR A 71 -16.84 20.81 1.73
N ALA A 72 -17.52 19.64 1.72
CA ALA A 72 -18.50 19.30 0.69
C ALA A 72 -19.58 18.36 1.20
N TYR A 73 -20.77 18.45 0.61
CA TYR A 73 -21.79 17.42 0.72
C TYR A 73 -21.49 16.25 -0.20
N ILE A 74 -21.85 15.06 0.26
CA ILE A 74 -21.78 13.83 -0.53
C ILE A 74 -23.09 13.73 -1.33
N VAL A 75 -22.99 13.73 -2.66
CA VAL A 75 -24.14 13.63 -3.57
C VAL A 75 -24.23 12.22 -4.12
N ARG A 76 -25.42 11.62 -4.04
CA ARG A 76 -25.74 10.38 -4.74
C ARG A 76 -26.22 10.73 -6.14
N GLU A 77 -25.46 10.34 -7.17
CA GLU A 77 -25.69 10.80 -8.54
C GLU A 77 -26.98 10.26 -9.15
N SER A 78 -27.46 9.09 -8.73
CA SER A 78 -28.67 8.48 -9.28
C SER A 78 -29.97 9.31 -9.08
N ASP A 79 -30.00 10.14 -8.01
CA ASP A 79 -31.17 10.96 -7.68
C ASP A 79 -30.84 12.39 -7.22
N GLY A 80 -29.56 12.77 -7.28
CA GLY A 80 -29.06 14.10 -6.90
C GLY A 80 -29.19 14.45 -5.42
N LYS A 81 -29.49 13.48 -4.54
CA LYS A 81 -29.66 13.73 -3.11
C LYS A 81 -28.36 13.87 -2.36
N PHE A 82 -28.34 14.82 -1.44
CA PHE A 82 -27.33 14.85 -0.39
C PHE A 82 -27.53 13.68 0.56
N ILE A 83 -26.46 12.96 0.88
CA ILE A 83 -26.48 11.77 1.73
C ILE A 83 -25.55 11.87 2.94
N GLY A 84 -24.77 12.95 3.03
CA GLY A 84 -23.81 13.21 4.08
C GLY A 84 -22.88 14.37 3.75
N GLU A 85 -21.82 14.52 4.54
CA GLU A 85 -20.81 15.53 4.36
C GLU A 85 -19.41 14.99 4.61
N VAL A 86 -18.39 15.62 4.01
CA VAL A 86 -16.98 15.39 4.23
C VAL A 86 -16.23 16.71 4.37
N ASN A 87 -15.15 16.69 5.13
CA ASN A 87 -14.27 17.85 5.23
C ASN A 87 -12.82 17.43 5.48
N VAL A 88 -11.88 18.34 5.18
CA VAL A 88 -10.50 18.30 5.64
C VAL A 88 -10.06 19.71 6.05
N HIS A 89 -9.17 19.79 7.04
CA HIS A 89 -8.53 21.03 7.44
C HIS A 89 -7.09 20.79 7.85
N MET A 90 -6.22 21.75 7.53
CA MET A 90 -4.80 21.68 7.85
C MET A 90 -4.58 21.79 9.36
N ASN A 91 -3.90 20.83 9.93
CA ASN A 91 -3.27 20.91 11.25
C ASN A 91 -1.80 21.29 11.03
N ALA A 92 -1.49 22.56 11.20
CA ALA A 92 -0.16 23.10 10.90
C ALA A 92 0.92 22.57 11.84
N ASP A 93 0.56 22.30 13.10
CA ASP A 93 1.50 21.80 14.11
C ASP A 93 1.88 20.34 13.84
N ALA A 94 0.93 19.55 13.37
CA ALA A 94 1.14 18.13 13.05
C ALA A 94 1.66 17.91 11.61
N GLY A 95 1.48 18.87 10.72
CA GLY A 95 1.92 18.78 9.32
C GLY A 95 1.04 17.89 8.42
N TRP A 96 -0.19 17.62 8.83
CA TRP A 96 -1.17 16.86 8.05
C TRP A 96 -2.54 17.52 8.03
N TYR A 97 -3.45 16.96 7.24
CA TYR A 97 -4.85 17.37 7.22
C TYR A 97 -5.69 16.44 8.09
N GLU A 98 -6.45 17.03 9.03
CA GLU A 98 -7.49 16.32 9.77
C GLU A 98 -8.75 16.21 8.90
N MET A 99 -9.38 15.03 8.91
CA MET A 99 -10.57 14.80 8.12
C MET A 99 -11.80 14.47 8.96
N GLY A 100 -12.99 14.78 8.41
CA GLY A 100 -14.27 14.38 8.97
C GLY A 100 -15.19 13.81 7.90
N ILE A 101 -16.05 12.88 8.30
CA ILE A 101 -17.13 12.32 7.48
C ILE A 101 -18.36 12.08 8.32
N VAL A 102 -19.50 12.55 7.85
CA VAL A 102 -20.83 12.23 8.39
C VAL A 102 -21.69 11.67 7.28
N LEU A 103 -22.30 10.50 7.49
CA LEU A 103 -23.24 9.89 6.57
C LEU A 103 -24.59 9.71 7.26
N GLU A 104 -25.70 10.19 6.64
CA GLU A 104 -27.04 9.98 7.21
C GLU A 104 -27.28 8.49 7.53
N ALA A 105 -27.87 8.20 8.68
CA ALA A 105 -28.02 6.83 9.18
C ALA A 105 -28.62 5.86 8.15
N LYS A 106 -29.65 6.29 7.42
CA LYS A 106 -30.35 5.48 6.39
C LYS A 106 -29.49 5.10 5.18
N TYR A 107 -28.32 5.73 5.00
CA TYR A 107 -27.37 5.45 3.91
C TYR A 107 -26.15 4.64 4.35
N ARG A 108 -26.01 4.32 5.63
CA ARG A 108 -24.93 3.48 6.17
C ARG A 108 -25.00 2.04 5.67
N SER A 109 -23.92 1.30 5.81
CA SER A 109 -23.78 -0.12 5.42
C SER A 109 -24.02 -0.44 3.94
N LYS A 110 -23.94 0.58 3.07
CA LYS A 110 -24.10 0.46 1.60
C LYS A 110 -22.82 0.73 0.82
N GLY A 111 -21.68 0.89 1.51
CA GLY A 111 -20.38 1.18 0.91
C GLY A 111 -20.15 2.65 0.54
N TYR A 112 -21.12 3.55 0.77
CA TYR A 112 -21.00 4.97 0.42
C TYR A 112 -19.87 5.68 1.18
N ALA A 113 -19.64 5.36 2.45
CA ALA A 113 -18.59 5.99 3.24
C ALA A 113 -17.20 5.78 2.63
N VAL A 114 -16.88 4.56 2.19
CA VAL A 114 -15.60 4.25 1.52
C VAL A 114 -15.47 5.03 0.21
N ALA A 115 -16.52 5.11 -0.59
CA ALA A 115 -16.53 5.86 -1.86
C ALA A 115 -16.35 7.37 -1.61
N ALA A 116 -17.05 7.93 -0.61
CA ALA A 116 -16.94 9.35 -0.25
C ALA A 116 -15.53 9.69 0.28
N LEU A 117 -14.94 8.82 1.14
CA LEU A 117 -13.57 9.00 1.60
C LEU A 117 -12.56 8.99 0.46
N ARG A 118 -12.72 8.11 -0.53
CA ARG A 118 -11.84 8.10 -1.71
C ARG A 118 -11.95 9.39 -2.53
N LEU A 119 -13.13 9.95 -2.69
CA LEU A 119 -13.30 11.25 -3.35
C LEU A 119 -12.66 12.38 -2.55
N LEU A 120 -12.81 12.38 -1.22
CA LEU A 120 -12.17 13.37 -0.34
C LEU A 120 -10.64 13.27 -0.43
N LEU A 121 -10.08 12.06 -0.35
CA LEU A 121 -8.63 11.82 -0.49
C LEU A 121 -8.11 12.25 -1.86
N GLN A 122 -8.87 11.98 -2.93
CA GLN A 122 -8.53 12.47 -4.25
C GLN A 122 -8.43 13.99 -4.27
N HIS A 123 -9.42 14.68 -3.70
CA HIS A 123 -9.40 16.14 -3.62
C HIS A 123 -8.21 16.65 -2.78
N ALA A 124 -7.99 16.07 -1.60
CA ALA A 124 -6.91 16.46 -0.71
C ALA A 124 -5.52 16.29 -1.34
N PHE A 125 -5.24 15.13 -1.95
CA PHE A 125 -3.92 14.85 -2.52
C PHE A 125 -3.69 15.48 -3.89
N GLU A 126 -4.71 15.51 -4.77
CA GLU A 126 -4.54 15.93 -6.16
C GLU A 126 -4.82 17.43 -6.38
N LYS A 127 -5.65 18.06 -5.53
CA LYS A 127 -6.03 19.47 -5.66
C LYS A 127 -5.43 20.36 -4.58
N MET A 128 -5.45 19.93 -3.32
CA MET A 128 -4.94 20.74 -2.21
C MET A 128 -3.46 20.51 -1.94
N GLY A 129 -2.83 19.47 -2.52
CA GLY A 129 -1.42 19.18 -2.32
C GLY A 129 -1.08 18.60 -0.94
N ALA A 130 -2.03 17.91 -0.29
CA ALA A 130 -1.81 17.31 1.01
C ALA A 130 -0.62 16.33 1.00
N GLU A 131 0.22 16.35 2.04
CA GLU A 131 1.28 15.36 2.26
C GLU A 131 0.77 14.16 3.06
N ALA A 132 -0.18 14.38 3.96
CA ALA A 132 -0.85 13.32 4.69
C ALA A 132 -2.27 13.75 5.11
N VAL A 133 -3.16 12.76 5.26
CA VAL A 133 -4.51 12.92 5.82
C VAL A 133 -4.65 11.99 7.00
N HIS A 134 -5.11 12.54 8.11
CA HIS A 134 -5.22 11.90 9.42
C HIS A 134 -6.67 11.86 9.89
N ASN A 135 -7.00 10.86 10.68
CA ASN A 135 -8.19 10.82 11.52
C ASN A 135 -7.92 9.98 12.77
N GLU A 136 -8.58 10.32 13.86
CA GLU A 136 -8.50 9.57 15.10
C GLU A 136 -9.86 9.39 15.74
N PHE A 137 -10.06 8.27 16.39
CA PHE A 137 -11.26 7.96 17.16
C PHE A 137 -11.04 6.68 17.98
N GLU A 138 -11.99 6.35 18.83
CA GLU A 138 -11.95 5.17 19.66
C GLU A 138 -11.90 3.89 18.81
N GLU A 139 -10.94 2.99 19.08
CA GLU A 139 -10.73 1.76 18.31
C GLU A 139 -11.96 0.84 18.30
N GLU A 140 -12.80 0.91 19.33
CA GLU A 140 -14.05 0.14 19.41
C GLU A 140 -15.08 0.49 18.32
N ARG A 141 -14.94 1.64 17.66
CA ARG A 141 -15.74 2.01 16.49
C ARG A 141 -15.34 1.20 15.24
N SER A 142 -15.45 -0.12 15.33
CA SER A 142 -14.94 -1.08 14.35
C SER A 142 -15.41 -0.79 12.92
N ALA A 143 -16.66 -0.34 12.73
CA ALA A 143 -17.18 0.04 11.42
C ALA A 143 -16.45 1.25 10.81
N ALA A 144 -16.10 2.26 11.62
CA ALA A 144 -15.29 3.41 11.18
C ALA A 144 -13.86 2.96 10.84
N VAL A 145 -13.24 2.14 11.69
CA VAL A 145 -11.91 1.55 11.43
C VAL A 145 -11.89 0.84 10.08
N GLN A 146 -12.82 -0.08 9.84
CA GLN A 146 -12.88 -0.84 8.58
C GLN A 146 -13.13 0.06 7.36
N THR A 147 -13.95 1.10 7.52
CA THR A 147 -14.22 2.08 6.47
C THR A 147 -12.94 2.82 6.05
N HIS A 148 -12.17 3.33 7.01
CA HIS A 148 -10.92 4.03 6.75
C HIS A 148 -9.85 3.11 6.14
N LEU A 149 -9.65 1.90 6.71
CA LEU A 149 -8.74 0.91 6.13
C LEU A 149 -9.11 0.53 4.70
N SER A 150 -10.42 0.40 4.41
CA SER A 150 -10.93 0.13 3.06
C SER A 150 -10.77 1.31 2.09
N ALA A 151 -10.69 2.54 2.61
CA ALA A 151 -10.41 3.73 1.83
C ALA A 151 -8.91 3.93 1.56
N GLY A 152 -8.03 3.22 2.29
CA GLY A 152 -6.60 3.23 2.08
C GLY A 152 -5.77 3.73 3.25
N PHE A 153 -6.39 4.13 4.34
CA PHE A 153 -5.66 4.50 5.57
C PHE A 153 -4.93 3.30 6.17
N THR A 154 -3.90 3.58 6.94
CA THR A 154 -3.16 2.61 7.75
C THR A 154 -3.24 2.97 9.22
N ARG A 155 -3.14 1.99 10.11
CA ARG A 155 -3.00 2.22 11.55
C ARG A 155 -1.65 2.92 11.80
N HIS A 156 -1.68 4.09 12.41
CA HIS A 156 -0.49 4.89 12.68
C HIS A 156 -0.02 4.70 14.12
N ARG A 157 -0.90 5.01 15.07
CA ARG A 157 -0.62 4.96 16.50
C ARG A 157 -1.88 4.52 17.26
N LYS A 158 -1.67 3.94 18.45
CA LYS A 158 -2.75 3.65 19.40
C LYS A 158 -2.30 4.08 20.79
N GLU A 159 -3.09 4.92 21.42
CA GLU A 159 -2.83 5.39 22.79
C GLU A 159 -4.16 5.60 23.52
N ASN A 160 -4.25 5.15 24.78
CA ASN A 160 -5.44 5.31 25.64
C ASN A 160 -6.77 4.92 24.99
N GLY A 161 -6.77 3.89 24.13
CA GLY A 161 -7.96 3.42 23.42
C GLY A 161 -8.31 4.20 22.15
N ILE A 162 -7.63 5.32 21.88
CA ILE A 162 -7.75 6.08 20.63
C ILE A 162 -6.83 5.46 19.58
N LEU A 163 -7.37 5.23 18.41
CA LEU A 163 -6.65 4.77 17.23
C LEU A 163 -6.47 5.91 16.25
N GLU A 164 -5.21 6.23 15.96
CA GLU A 164 -4.83 7.15 14.89
C GLU A 164 -4.71 6.39 13.57
N LEU A 165 -5.30 6.93 12.53
CA LEU A 165 -5.28 6.42 11.16
C LEU A 165 -4.69 7.48 10.24
N LEU A 166 -3.72 7.08 9.42
CA LEU A 166 -3.00 7.98 8.53
C LEU A 166 -2.94 7.39 7.13
N ILE A 167 -3.02 8.26 6.14
CA ILE A 167 -2.64 7.95 4.75
C ILE A 167 -1.72 9.06 4.25
N THR A 168 -0.53 8.68 3.79
CA THR A 168 0.43 9.62 3.20
C THR A 168 0.18 9.78 1.70
N ARG A 169 0.72 10.88 1.13
CA ARG A 169 0.73 11.14 -0.31
C ARG A 169 1.33 9.96 -1.09
N GLU A 170 2.46 9.41 -0.60
CA GLU A 170 3.09 8.24 -1.19
C GLU A 170 2.14 7.03 -1.23
N GLN A 171 1.50 6.72 -0.09
CA GLN A 171 0.56 5.59 -0.01
C GLN A 171 -0.65 5.78 -0.93
N TYR A 172 -1.19 7.01 -1.01
CA TYR A 172 -2.31 7.33 -1.89
C TYR A 172 -1.97 7.09 -3.37
N PHE A 173 -0.89 7.70 -3.88
CA PHE A 173 -0.51 7.56 -5.28
C PHE A 173 -0.08 6.15 -5.64
N ARG A 174 0.57 5.43 -4.73
CA ARG A 174 0.88 4.01 -4.91
C ARG A 174 -0.41 3.18 -5.06
N GLN A 175 -1.37 3.34 -4.15
CA GLN A 175 -2.65 2.63 -4.22
C GLN A 175 -3.43 2.98 -5.49
N LYS A 176 -3.47 4.26 -5.88
CA LYS A 176 -4.09 4.72 -7.12
C LYS A 176 -3.45 4.03 -8.33
N SER A 177 -2.12 3.96 -8.38
CA SER A 177 -1.38 3.32 -9.48
C SER A 177 -1.66 1.80 -9.53
N ILE A 178 -1.74 1.14 -8.37
CA ILE A 178 -2.11 -0.28 -8.30
C ILE A 178 -3.52 -0.51 -8.84
N LEU A 179 -4.48 0.33 -8.49
CA LEU A 179 -5.86 0.23 -8.97
C LEU A 179 -5.96 0.44 -10.49
N ILE A 180 -5.27 1.43 -11.03
CA ILE A 180 -5.23 1.72 -12.48
C ILE A 180 -4.60 0.53 -13.23
N MET A 181 -3.45 0.05 -12.77
CA MET A 181 -2.76 -1.09 -13.37
C MET A 181 -3.62 -2.35 -13.33
N THR A 182 -4.23 -2.66 -12.19
CA THR A 182 -5.14 -3.81 -12.01
C THR A 182 -6.32 -3.71 -12.97
N SER A 183 -6.93 -2.53 -13.09
CA SER A 183 -8.05 -2.29 -14.02
C SER A 183 -7.64 -2.48 -15.48
N ALA A 184 -6.45 -2.00 -15.86
CA ALA A 184 -5.93 -2.17 -17.21
C ALA A 184 -5.66 -3.64 -17.55
N ILE A 185 -4.95 -4.36 -16.66
CA ILE A 185 -4.70 -5.81 -16.83
C ILE A 185 -6.01 -6.59 -16.92
N SER A 186 -6.97 -6.31 -16.03
CA SER A 186 -8.25 -7.03 -16.01
C SER A 186 -9.09 -6.79 -17.26
N LYS A 187 -8.98 -5.64 -17.91
CA LYS A 187 -9.64 -5.35 -19.19
C LYS A 187 -9.01 -6.13 -20.34
N ILE A 188 -7.67 -6.15 -20.44
CA ILE A 188 -6.94 -6.87 -21.47
C ILE A 188 -7.25 -8.38 -21.37
N LEU A 189 -7.33 -8.90 -20.13
CA LEU A 189 -7.52 -10.33 -19.85
C LEU A 189 -8.98 -10.72 -19.51
N ALA A 190 -9.97 -9.89 -19.83
CA ALA A 190 -11.37 -10.10 -19.40
C ALA A 190 -11.89 -11.52 -19.74
N ASP A 191 -11.62 -12.02 -20.95
CA ASP A 191 -12.05 -13.35 -21.41
C ASP A 191 -11.25 -14.51 -20.82
N ASN A 192 -10.10 -14.20 -20.17
CA ASN A 192 -9.20 -15.21 -19.58
C ASN A 192 -9.49 -15.46 -18.10
N GLN A 193 -10.46 -14.77 -17.50
CA GLN A 193 -10.85 -14.86 -16.08
C GLN A 193 -9.63 -14.71 -15.14
N PRO A 194 -8.96 -13.56 -15.12
CA PRO A 194 -7.75 -13.38 -14.35
C PRO A 194 -8.02 -13.27 -12.83
N SER A 195 -7.13 -13.84 -12.03
CA SER A 195 -6.96 -13.56 -10.61
C SER A 195 -5.67 -12.75 -10.45
N ILE A 196 -5.76 -11.52 -9.95
CA ILE A 196 -4.64 -10.59 -9.82
C ILE A 196 -4.32 -10.42 -8.34
N TYR A 197 -3.09 -10.73 -7.96
CA TYR A 197 -2.60 -10.63 -6.58
C TYR A 197 -1.51 -9.58 -6.45
N LEU A 198 -1.50 -8.88 -5.32
CA LEU A 198 -0.41 -8.06 -4.82
C LEU A 198 0.28 -8.82 -3.69
N TYR A 199 1.61 -8.86 -3.69
CA TYR A 199 2.41 -9.49 -2.64
C TYR A 199 3.69 -8.68 -2.36
N GLY A 200 4.66 -9.23 -1.63
CA GLY A 200 5.94 -8.60 -1.40
C GLY A 200 5.90 -7.37 -0.48
N SER A 201 6.82 -6.45 -0.70
CA SER A 201 7.04 -5.27 0.16
C SER A 201 5.80 -4.38 0.30
N SER A 202 4.96 -4.32 -0.73
CA SER A 202 3.74 -3.50 -0.77
C SER A 202 2.67 -3.94 0.23
N VAL A 203 2.63 -5.23 0.59
CA VAL A 203 1.69 -5.77 1.59
C VAL A 203 2.32 -5.92 2.97
N LEU A 204 3.65 -5.95 3.07
CA LEU A 204 4.40 -6.08 4.32
C LEU A 204 4.70 -4.72 5.00
N ASN A 205 4.15 -3.61 4.53
CA ASN A 205 4.45 -2.25 4.96
C ASN A 205 5.95 -1.89 4.86
N ASP A 206 6.66 -2.53 3.94
CA ASP A 206 8.10 -2.34 3.71
C ASP A 206 8.43 -1.78 2.31
N PHE A 207 7.42 -1.31 1.59
CA PHE A 207 7.61 -0.63 0.31
C PHE A 207 8.34 0.71 0.50
N ARG A 208 9.33 0.97 -0.35
CA ARG A 208 10.07 2.24 -0.39
C ARG A 208 10.24 2.67 -1.84
N LEU A 209 9.65 3.81 -2.19
CA LEU A 209 9.78 4.36 -3.55
C LEU A 209 11.25 4.63 -3.89
N GLY A 210 11.68 4.19 -5.08
CA GLY A 210 13.08 4.27 -5.50
C GLY A 210 13.96 3.11 -5.06
N TRP A 211 13.40 2.13 -4.34
CA TRP A 211 14.06 0.88 -3.95
C TRP A 211 13.21 -0.37 -4.23
N SER A 212 11.95 -0.31 -3.86
CA SER A 212 11.06 -1.49 -3.87
C SER A 212 10.25 -1.58 -5.16
N ASP A 213 10.00 -2.81 -5.58
CA ASP A 213 9.06 -3.12 -6.64
C ASP A 213 7.62 -3.31 -6.10
N ILE A 214 6.65 -3.16 -6.98
CA ILE A 214 5.24 -3.49 -6.73
C ILE A 214 5.00 -4.86 -7.33
N ASP A 215 5.07 -5.86 -6.47
CA ASP A 215 5.03 -7.28 -6.87
C ASP A 215 3.60 -7.72 -7.16
N ILE A 216 3.32 -8.17 -8.39
CA ILE A 216 2.03 -8.71 -8.81
C ILE A 216 2.18 -10.12 -9.39
N LEU A 217 1.17 -10.96 -9.14
CA LEU A 217 1.00 -12.24 -9.81
C LEU A 217 -0.37 -12.28 -10.47
N VAL A 218 -0.42 -12.61 -11.76
CA VAL A 218 -1.67 -12.76 -12.51
C VAL A 218 -1.82 -14.20 -12.98
N LEU A 219 -2.84 -14.86 -12.45
CA LEU A 219 -3.18 -16.24 -12.81
C LEU A 219 -4.48 -16.27 -13.60
N THR A 220 -4.45 -16.78 -14.82
CA THR A 220 -5.63 -16.86 -15.70
C THR A 220 -6.17 -18.29 -15.81
N GLN A 221 -7.47 -18.42 -16.05
CA GLN A 221 -8.07 -19.75 -16.30
C GLN A 221 -7.85 -20.23 -17.74
N LYS A 222 -7.71 -19.29 -18.69
CA LYS A 222 -7.45 -19.58 -20.10
C LYS A 222 -6.12 -18.96 -20.52
N ARG A 223 -5.48 -19.59 -21.51
CA ARG A 223 -4.18 -19.15 -22.05
C ARG A 223 -4.24 -17.73 -22.57
N ILE A 224 -3.22 -16.94 -22.26
CA ILE A 224 -3.02 -15.58 -22.78
C ILE A 224 -2.66 -15.69 -24.26
N SER A 225 -3.40 -15.01 -25.12
CA SER A 225 -3.12 -14.97 -26.56
C SER A 225 -1.92 -14.06 -26.87
N GLN A 226 -1.27 -14.25 -28.02
CA GLN A 226 -0.16 -13.42 -28.45
C GLN A 226 -0.49 -11.91 -28.52
N PRO A 227 -1.66 -11.47 -29.06
CA PRO A 227 -2.04 -10.07 -29.03
C PRO A 227 -2.19 -9.51 -27.60
N GLN A 228 -2.83 -10.26 -26.69
CA GLN A 228 -2.95 -9.86 -25.27
C GLN A 228 -1.59 -9.78 -24.60
N ALA A 229 -0.70 -10.73 -24.85
CA ALA A 229 0.66 -10.73 -24.28
C ALA A 229 1.46 -9.51 -24.76
N GLN A 230 1.37 -9.15 -26.03
CA GLN A 230 2.01 -7.93 -26.57
C GLN A 230 1.42 -6.67 -25.95
N GLU A 231 0.10 -6.60 -25.78
CA GLU A 231 -0.54 -5.46 -25.12
C GLU A 231 -0.10 -5.31 -23.66
N LEU A 232 0.02 -6.41 -22.91
CA LEU A 232 0.54 -6.40 -21.54
C LEU A 232 2.02 -6.00 -21.48
N VAL A 233 2.85 -6.42 -22.42
CA VAL A 233 4.27 -6.03 -22.47
C VAL A 233 4.42 -4.50 -22.58
N ILE A 234 3.60 -3.84 -23.40
CA ILE A 234 3.70 -2.38 -23.60
C ILE A 234 2.84 -1.56 -22.61
N LEU A 235 2.05 -2.22 -21.75
CA LEU A 235 1.09 -1.55 -20.85
C LEU A 235 1.76 -0.53 -19.91
N ARG A 236 2.88 -0.90 -19.30
CA ARG A 236 3.62 0.00 -18.41
C ARG A 236 4.05 1.27 -19.14
N GLN A 237 4.54 1.14 -20.37
CA GLN A 237 4.97 2.27 -21.18
C GLN A 237 3.79 3.17 -21.58
N LYS A 238 2.67 2.59 -21.98
CA LYS A 238 1.45 3.35 -22.29
C LYS A 238 0.93 4.16 -21.08
N LEU A 239 0.99 3.60 -19.89
CA LEU A 239 0.58 4.32 -18.68
C LEU A 239 1.55 5.47 -18.36
N LEU A 240 2.86 5.27 -18.54
CA LEU A 240 3.87 6.31 -18.36
C LEU A 240 3.75 7.45 -19.40
N GLU A 241 3.33 7.17 -20.62
CA GLU A 241 3.05 8.21 -21.63
C GLU A 241 1.91 9.13 -21.22
N ASN A 242 0.91 8.60 -20.51
CA ASN A 242 -0.22 9.38 -19.99
C ASN A 242 0.11 10.12 -18.68
N GLU A 243 0.97 9.57 -17.83
CA GLU A 243 1.37 10.12 -16.54
C GLU A 243 2.90 9.96 -16.38
N ALA A 244 3.70 10.75 -17.12
CA ALA A 244 5.16 10.61 -17.19
C ALA A 244 5.87 10.73 -15.83
N ASP A 245 5.32 11.52 -14.92
CA ASP A 245 5.86 11.75 -13.58
C ASP A 245 5.45 10.68 -12.56
N ASN A 246 4.61 9.73 -12.94
CA ASN A 246 4.18 8.66 -12.06
C ASN A 246 5.24 7.55 -11.94
N ALA A 247 6.11 7.70 -10.97
CA ALA A 247 7.21 6.76 -10.73
C ALA A 247 6.75 5.32 -10.43
N TYR A 248 5.52 5.13 -9.94
CA TYR A 248 5.03 3.81 -9.54
C TYR A 248 4.82 2.86 -10.72
N TYR A 249 4.45 3.37 -11.92
CA TYR A 249 4.27 2.48 -13.08
C TYR A 249 5.54 1.77 -13.50
N ARG A 250 6.72 2.36 -13.20
CA ARG A 250 8.02 1.71 -13.46
C ARG A 250 8.35 0.59 -12.47
N SER A 251 7.74 0.62 -11.30
CA SER A 251 8.04 -0.32 -10.22
C SER A 251 7.25 -1.63 -10.26
N PHE A 252 6.31 -1.81 -11.21
CA PHE A 252 5.58 -3.07 -11.29
C PHE A 252 6.45 -4.22 -11.78
N GLU A 253 6.49 -5.31 -11.00
CA GLU A 253 7.21 -6.54 -11.32
C GLU A 253 6.30 -7.75 -11.15
N GLY A 254 6.53 -8.83 -11.93
CA GLY A 254 5.82 -10.10 -11.77
C GLY A 254 5.56 -10.86 -13.03
N GLY A 255 4.80 -11.94 -12.88
CA GLY A 255 4.44 -12.87 -13.96
C GLY A 255 2.93 -12.96 -14.20
N MET A 256 2.55 -13.19 -15.46
CA MET A 256 1.18 -13.38 -15.89
C MET A 256 1.11 -14.64 -16.75
N LEU A 257 0.39 -15.67 -16.31
CA LEU A 257 0.32 -16.98 -16.95
C LEU A 257 -0.96 -17.74 -16.53
N THR A 258 -1.19 -18.90 -17.10
CA THR A 258 -2.31 -19.73 -16.65
C THR A 258 -2.05 -20.35 -15.29
N LEU A 259 -3.12 -20.53 -14.51
CA LEU A 259 -3.07 -21.24 -13.24
C LEU A 259 -2.57 -22.69 -13.41
N SER A 260 -2.99 -23.36 -14.46
CA SER A 260 -2.54 -24.74 -14.77
C SER A 260 -1.02 -24.80 -14.96
N ALA A 261 -0.44 -23.93 -15.80
CA ALA A 261 1.00 -23.90 -16.02
C ALA A 261 1.78 -23.48 -14.77
N PHE A 262 1.22 -22.56 -13.96
CA PHE A 262 1.81 -22.17 -12.69
C PHE A 262 1.90 -23.35 -11.70
N LEU A 263 0.87 -24.20 -11.64
CA LEU A 263 0.82 -25.37 -10.76
C LEU A 263 1.70 -26.51 -11.25
N SER A 264 1.67 -26.80 -12.56
CA SER A 264 2.44 -27.89 -13.19
C SER A 264 3.90 -27.52 -13.48
N LYS A 265 4.24 -26.20 -13.46
CA LYS A 265 5.54 -25.66 -13.90
C LYS A 265 5.85 -25.95 -15.37
N GLU A 266 4.84 -26.12 -16.18
CA GLU A 266 4.95 -26.34 -17.60
C GLU A 266 5.12 -25.04 -18.39
N SER A 267 5.54 -25.19 -19.65
CA SER A 267 5.67 -24.08 -20.59
C SER A 267 4.31 -23.47 -20.94
N ASP A 268 4.23 -22.13 -20.93
CA ASP A 268 3.04 -21.35 -21.27
C ASP A 268 3.42 -20.08 -22.03
N CYS A 269 2.43 -19.29 -22.46
CA CYS A 269 2.62 -17.90 -22.84
C CYS A 269 2.69 -17.07 -21.56
N VAL A 270 3.89 -16.75 -21.13
CA VAL A 270 4.12 -15.97 -19.91
C VAL A 270 4.48 -14.53 -20.27
N VAL A 271 3.76 -13.55 -19.74
CA VAL A 271 4.20 -12.16 -19.74
C VAL A 271 4.96 -11.92 -18.44
N TYR A 272 6.22 -11.52 -18.57
CA TYR A 272 7.11 -11.20 -17.45
C TYR A 272 7.44 -9.72 -17.43
N TRP A 273 7.27 -9.08 -16.29
CA TRP A 273 7.76 -7.76 -15.98
C TRP A 273 8.84 -7.86 -14.90
N GLY A 274 9.99 -7.26 -15.13
CA GLY A 274 11.09 -7.28 -14.18
C GLY A 274 12.08 -6.15 -14.43
N THR A 275 13.15 -6.12 -13.65
CA THR A 275 14.23 -5.12 -13.73
C THR A 275 14.91 -5.14 -15.10
N SER A 276 14.99 -6.32 -15.77
CA SER A 276 15.53 -6.47 -17.12
C SER A 276 14.53 -6.12 -18.24
N GLY A 277 13.40 -5.48 -17.91
CA GLY A 277 12.36 -5.08 -18.86
C GLY A 277 11.16 -6.01 -18.88
N GLN A 278 10.25 -5.73 -19.83
CA GLN A 278 9.04 -6.52 -20.07
C GLN A 278 9.25 -7.42 -21.30
N ARG A 279 8.82 -8.68 -21.21
CA ARG A 279 8.98 -9.64 -22.30
C ARG A 279 7.94 -10.75 -22.25
N ILE A 280 7.77 -11.42 -23.37
CA ILE A 280 7.07 -12.70 -23.44
C ILE A 280 8.12 -13.80 -23.28
N THR A 281 7.85 -14.78 -22.42
CA THR A 281 8.69 -15.95 -22.18
C THR A 281 7.81 -17.20 -22.11
N ASN A 282 8.40 -18.37 -21.96
CA ASN A 282 7.66 -19.63 -21.87
C ASN A 282 7.70 -20.25 -20.47
N THR A 283 8.45 -19.68 -19.54
CA THR A 283 8.56 -20.17 -18.17
C THR A 283 8.55 -19.01 -17.19
N TYR A 284 8.06 -19.25 -15.98
CA TYR A 284 8.11 -18.33 -14.86
C TYR A 284 8.55 -19.06 -13.59
N GLN A 285 9.53 -18.49 -12.92
CA GLN A 285 9.99 -18.99 -11.63
C GLN A 285 9.41 -18.13 -10.51
N PHE A 286 8.73 -18.80 -9.59
CA PHE A 286 8.15 -18.19 -8.39
C PHE A 286 8.71 -18.97 -7.20
N ASP A 287 9.62 -18.34 -6.44
CA ASP A 287 10.35 -18.98 -5.37
C ASP A 287 9.50 -19.19 -4.11
N SER A 288 10.08 -19.88 -3.13
CA SER A 288 9.39 -20.17 -1.87
C SER A 288 9.16 -18.92 -1.02
N PHE A 289 9.97 -17.89 -1.14
CA PHE A 289 9.77 -16.61 -0.44
C PHE A 289 8.54 -15.90 -0.98
N CYS A 290 8.47 -15.70 -2.29
CA CYS A 290 7.33 -15.09 -2.96
C CYS A 290 6.04 -15.88 -2.72
N MET A 291 6.10 -17.22 -2.75
CA MET A 291 4.95 -18.08 -2.48
C MET A 291 4.46 -17.94 -1.03
N THR A 292 5.37 -17.89 -0.06
CA THR A 292 5.03 -17.70 1.35
C THR A 292 4.38 -16.33 1.57
N GLU A 293 4.96 -15.27 1.01
CA GLU A 293 4.41 -13.91 1.10
C GLU A 293 3.02 -13.81 0.45
N LEU A 294 2.84 -14.40 -0.74
CA LEU A 294 1.55 -14.45 -1.43
C LEU A 294 0.47 -15.14 -0.59
N LEU A 295 0.80 -16.30 0.00
CA LEU A 295 -0.19 -17.09 0.74
C LEU A 295 -0.50 -16.53 2.11
N GLN A 296 0.47 -15.94 2.81
CA GLN A 296 0.29 -15.43 4.16
C GLN A 296 -0.19 -13.98 4.19
N ASN A 297 0.29 -13.13 3.27
CA ASN A 297 0.08 -11.69 3.32
C ASN A 297 -0.53 -11.11 2.03
N GLY A 298 -0.51 -11.87 0.93
CA GLY A 298 -0.95 -11.41 -0.38
C GLY A 298 -2.40 -10.93 -0.39
N LYS A 299 -2.67 -9.89 -1.18
CA LYS A 299 -4.01 -9.31 -1.37
C LYS A 299 -4.54 -9.66 -2.74
N LEU A 300 -5.74 -10.21 -2.81
CA LEU A 300 -6.47 -10.34 -4.06
C LEU A 300 -6.96 -8.94 -4.49
N LEU A 301 -6.52 -8.49 -5.65
CA LEU A 301 -6.91 -7.20 -6.23
C LEU A 301 -8.11 -7.34 -7.19
N TYR A 302 -8.18 -8.48 -7.91
CA TYR A 302 -9.24 -8.73 -8.90
C TYR A 302 -9.44 -10.22 -9.11
N GLY A 303 -10.66 -10.64 -9.46
CA GLY A 303 -11.02 -12.00 -9.85
C GLY A 303 -11.36 -12.91 -8.67
N LEU A 304 -11.26 -14.22 -8.89
CA LEU A 304 -11.52 -15.24 -7.87
C LEU A 304 -10.25 -15.56 -7.09
N ASP A 305 -10.37 -15.79 -5.79
CA ASP A 305 -9.24 -16.23 -4.98
C ASP A 305 -8.94 -17.71 -5.22
N VAL A 306 -7.84 -17.98 -5.90
CA VAL A 306 -7.37 -19.34 -6.22
C VAL A 306 -6.24 -19.83 -5.31
N ARG A 307 -5.89 -19.07 -4.24
CA ARG A 307 -4.79 -19.44 -3.33
C ARG A 307 -5.02 -20.76 -2.60
N SER A 308 -6.26 -21.21 -2.43
CA SER A 308 -6.57 -22.54 -1.89
C SER A 308 -6.03 -23.70 -2.73
N GLN A 309 -5.69 -23.47 -4.00
CA GLN A 309 -5.07 -24.45 -4.89
C GLN A 309 -3.54 -24.44 -4.82
N LEU A 310 -2.94 -23.44 -4.18
CA LEU A 310 -1.51 -23.29 -4.00
C LEU A 310 -1.06 -23.97 -2.70
N LYS A 311 0.21 -24.38 -2.65
CA LYS A 311 0.77 -25.05 -1.48
C LYS A 311 1.75 -24.13 -0.79
N LEU A 312 1.58 -23.98 0.54
CA LEU A 312 2.57 -23.29 1.36
C LEU A 312 3.91 -24.05 1.30
N PRO A 313 5.03 -23.37 0.99
CA PRO A 313 6.34 -23.98 1.00
C PRO A 313 6.67 -24.61 2.36
N LYS A 314 7.36 -25.74 2.31
CA LYS A 314 7.94 -26.38 3.50
C LYS A 314 9.29 -25.74 3.84
N TYR A 315 9.77 -25.95 5.04
CA TYR A 315 11.09 -25.48 5.46
C TYR A 315 12.21 -25.89 4.48
N ALA A 316 12.16 -27.13 3.96
CA ALA A 316 13.14 -27.60 2.98
C ALA A 316 13.12 -26.79 1.65
N ASP A 317 11.98 -26.24 1.26
CA ASP A 317 11.87 -25.36 0.09
C ASP A 317 12.53 -24.00 0.38
N LEU A 318 12.26 -23.42 1.55
CA LEU A 318 12.89 -22.18 2.01
C LEU A 318 14.41 -22.35 2.09
N TYR A 319 14.87 -23.44 2.72
CA TYR A 319 16.29 -23.76 2.80
C TYR A 319 16.97 -23.82 1.43
N ARG A 320 16.36 -24.54 0.48
CA ARG A 320 16.89 -24.68 -0.88
C ARG A 320 17.02 -23.29 -1.57
N ASP A 321 16.03 -22.43 -1.43
CA ASP A 321 16.04 -21.12 -2.07
C ASP A 321 17.01 -20.16 -1.36
N VAL A 322 17.16 -20.23 -0.03
CA VAL A 322 18.23 -19.51 0.71
C VAL A 322 19.60 -19.97 0.23
N LYS A 323 19.82 -21.28 0.08
CA LYS A 323 21.08 -21.81 -0.42
C LYS A 323 21.42 -21.33 -1.82
N LYS A 324 20.44 -21.35 -2.73
CA LYS A 324 20.58 -20.81 -4.09
C LYS A 324 20.94 -19.32 -4.08
N HIS A 325 20.32 -18.54 -3.19
CA HIS A 325 20.61 -17.12 -3.02
C HIS A 325 22.04 -16.91 -2.47
N TYR A 326 22.44 -17.67 -1.47
CA TYR A 326 23.81 -17.69 -0.95
C TYR A 326 24.84 -17.96 -2.05
N GLU A 327 24.61 -18.98 -2.89
CA GLU A 327 25.48 -19.29 -4.04
C GLU A 327 25.61 -18.12 -5.02
N SER A 328 24.51 -17.41 -5.25
CA SER A 328 24.46 -16.20 -6.10
C SER A 328 25.26 -15.04 -5.45
N ILE A 329 25.13 -14.83 -4.14
CA ILE A 329 25.89 -13.82 -3.39
C ILE A 329 27.39 -14.10 -3.48
N ARG A 330 27.80 -15.35 -3.23
CA ARG A 330 29.19 -15.76 -3.35
C ARG A 330 29.79 -15.54 -4.74
N LYS A 331 28.98 -15.72 -5.76
CA LYS A 331 29.42 -15.58 -7.15
C LYS A 331 29.42 -14.13 -7.64
N TYR A 332 28.40 -13.35 -7.33
CA TYR A 332 28.15 -12.07 -8.00
C TYR A 332 28.41 -10.84 -7.11
N ALA A 333 28.50 -11.00 -5.78
CA ALA A 333 28.70 -9.90 -4.84
C ALA A 333 30.12 -9.82 -4.26
N GLN A 334 31.11 -10.37 -4.97
CA GLN A 334 32.56 -10.22 -4.62
C GLN A 334 33.05 -8.81 -4.92
N THR A 335 32.57 -8.25 -6.03
CA THR A 335 32.74 -6.85 -6.41
C THR A 335 31.37 -6.20 -6.51
N THR A 336 31.28 -4.96 -6.11
CA THR A 336 30.04 -4.20 -6.07
C THR A 336 30.11 -2.97 -6.96
N GLU A 337 28.93 -2.50 -7.38
CA GLU A 337 28.80 -1.34 -8.22
C GLU A 337 28.33 -0.13 -7.41
N ARG A 338 28.48 1.06 -7.96
CA ARG A 338 28.05 2.34 -7.41
C ARG A 338 26.54 2.49 -7.47
N THR A 339 25.80 1.53 -6.89
CA THR A 339 24.34 1.49 -6.88
C THR A 339 23.81 0.97 -5.54
N PHE A 340 22.58 1.33 -5.18
CA PHE A 340 21.91 0.79 -3.98
C PHE A 340 21.69 -0.73 -4.05
N TYR A 341 21.78 -1.32 -5.23
CA TYR A 341 21.69 -2.77 -5.39
C TYR A 341 22.71 -3.51 -4.53
N SER A 342 23.89 -2.92 -4.34
CA SER A 342 24.94 -3.47 -3.46
C SER A 342 24.49 -3.65 -2.01
N PHE A 343 23.72 -2.71 -1.47
CA PHE A 343 23.10 -2.87 -0.15
C PHE A 343 22.04 -3.98 -0.11
N GLY A 344 21.41 -4.28 -1.24
CA GLY A 344 20.44 -5.36 -1.36
C GLY A 344 21.00 -6.71 -0.93
N TRP A 345 22.25 -7.00 -1.25
CA TRP A 345 22.92 -8.24 -0.85
C TRP A 345 22.99 -8.43 0.67
N LEU A 346 23.33 -7.36 1.43
CA LEU A 346 23.35 -7.41 2.89
C LEU A 346 21.96 -7.70 3.48
N LEU A 347 20.93 -7.08 2.92
CA LEU A 347 19.55 -7.28 3.35
C LEU A 347 19.04 -8.69 3.00
N ASP A 348 19.49 -9.26 1.88
CA ASP A 348 19.13 -10.61 1.47
C ASP A 348 19.84 -11.68 2.33
N ILE A 349 21.09 -11.46 2.73
CA ILE A 349 21.78 -12.30 3.71
C ILE A 349 21.01 -12.29 5.04
N ALA A 350 20.68 -11.09 5.58
CA ALA A 350 19.95 -10.98 6.82
C ALA A 350 18.60 -11.70 6.75
N ARG A 351 17.88 -11.59 5.62
CA ARG A 351 16.61 -12.29 5.39
C ARG A 351 16.79 -13.80 5.31
N GLY A 352 17.88 -14.28 4.71
CA GLY A 352 18.25 -15.69 4.68
C GLY A 352 18.48 -16.26 6.08
N ILE A 353 19.31 -15.60 6.91
CA ILE A 353 19.60 -15.99 8.31
C ILE A 353 18.30 -16.01 9.14
N TYR A 354 17.48 -14.94 9.04
CA TYR A 354 16.18 -14.91 9.72
C TYR A 354 15.31 -16.10 9.34
N THR A 355 15.21 -16.39 8.04
CA THR A 355 14.35 -17.46 7.51
C THR A 355 14.81 -18.85 7.96
N LEU A 356 16.11 -19.11 7.97
CA LEU A 356 16.65 -20.38 8.43
C LEU A 356 16.39 -20.61 9.92
N ARG A 357 16.56 -19.57 10.76
CA ARG A 357 16.39 -19.69 12.21
C ARG A 357 14.93 -19.73 12.66
N ASN A 358 14.04 -19.03 11.95
CA ASN A 358 12.63 -18.89 12.37
C ASN A 358 11.65 -19.74 11.54
N GLY A 359 12.10 -20.38 10.45
CA GLY A 359 11.25 -21.20 9.59
C GLY A 359 10.14 -20.43 8.86
N THR A 360 10.24 -19.10 8.79
CA THR A 360 9.24 -18.22 8.16
C THR A 360 9.90 -17.06 7.44
N VAL A 361 9.16 -16.40 6.56
CA VAL A 361 9.62 -15.25 5.78
C VAL A 361 9.14 -13.95 6.40
N THR A 362 10.00 -12.92 6.42
CA THR A 362 9.65 -11.57 6.85
C THR A 362 10.19 -10.52 5.86
N SER A 363 9.88 -9.24 6.08
CA SER A 363 10.41 -8.15 5.25
C SER A 363 11.94 -8.01 5.40
N LYS A 364 12.60 -7.48 4.36
CA LYS A 364 14.06 -7.22 4.38
C LYS A 364 14.45 -6.30 5.55
N THR A 365 13.65 -5.24 5.80
CA THR A 365 13.89 -4.32 6.92
C THR A 365 13.76 -5.01 8.27
N SER A 366 12.70 -5.81 8.48
CA SER A 366 12.50 -6.53 9.74
C SER A 366 13.57 -7.59 9.98
N ALA A 367 13.97 -8.34 8.96
CA ALA A 367 15.02 -9.32 9.04
C ALA A 367 16.36 -8.69 9.41
N ALA A 368 16.75 -7.60 8.76
CA ALA A 368 18.00 -6.91 9.05
C ALA A 368 18.01 -6.35 10.47
N GLN A 369 16.92 -5.75 10.94
CA GLN A 369 16.80 -5.28 12.32
C GLN A 369 16.90 -6.43 13.33
N TRP A 370 16.24 -7.55 13.04
CA TRP A 370 16.31 -8.74 13.89
C TRP A 370 17.74 -9.30 13.99
N VAL A 371 18.47 -9.38 12.87
CA VAL A 371 19.86 -9.85 12.83
C VAL A 371 20.78 -8.94 13.65
N LEU A 372 20.61 -7.61 13.55
CA LEU A 372 21.36 -6.64 14.37
C LEU A 372 21.05 -6.81 15.85
N ASN A 373 19.79 -6.91 16.23
CA ASN A 373 19.36 -7.06 17.62
C ASN A 373 19.87 -8.37 18.26
N ASN A 374 20.15 -9.41 17.47
CA ASN A 374 20.66 -10.69 17.91
C ASN A 374 22.20 -10.81 17.78
N ASN A 375 22.89 -9.72 17.42
CA ASN A 375 24.35 -9.67 17.22
C ASN A 375 24.90 -10.73 16.22
N LEU A 376 24.13 -11.00 15.15
CA LEU A 376 24.47 -11.98 14.12
C LEU A 376 25.18 -11.37 12.90
N CYS A 377 25.36 -10.05 12.86
CA CYS A 377 26.00 -9.35 11.76
C CYS A 377 27.46 -9.01 12.10
N PRO A 378 28.45 -9.56 11.37
CA PRO A 378 29.87 -9.24 11.58
C PRO A 378 30.26 -7.86 11.01
N VAL A 379 29.32 -7.21 10.27
CA VAL A 379 29.50 -5.90 9.61
C VAL A 379 28.32 -4.95 9.94
N PRO A 380 28.10 -4.65 11.23
CA PRO A 380 26.90 -3.93 11.65
C PRO A 380 26.79 -2.54 11.01
N VAL A 381 27.88 -1.80 10.84
CA VAL A 381 27.89 -0.47 10.23
C VAL A 381 27.34 -0.51 8.78
N ALA A 382 27.74 -1.52 8.00
CA ALA A 382 27.26 -1.69 6.63
C ALA A 382 25.76 -2.00 6.59
N LEU A 383 25.29 -2.89 7.47
CA LEU A 383 23.86 -3.26 7.53
C LEU A 383 22.98 -2.13 8.05
N GLU A 384 23.45 -1.36 9.06
CA GLU A 384 22.78 -0.16 9.55
C GLU A 384 22.69 0.92 8.47
N THR A 385 23.78 1.12 7.71
CA THR A 385 23.79 2.05 6.56
C THR A 385 22.80 1.60 5.48
N ALA A 386 22.79 0.31 5.15
CA ALA A 386 21.79 -0.26 4.22
C ALA A 386 20.36 0.00 4.68
N LEU A 387 20.06 -0.19 5.97
CA LEU A 387 18.74 0.12 6.55
C LEU A 387 18.41 1.61 6.52
N LYS A 388 19.39 2.47 6.83
CA LYS A 388 19.23 3.93 6.78
C LYS A 388 18.85 4.39 5.36
N VAL A 389 19.61 3.94 4.36
CA VAL A 389 19.34 4.26 2.95
C VAL A 389 18.03 3.67 2.49
N ARG A 390 17.72 2.41 2.85
CA ARG A 390 16.46 1.77 2.48
C ARG A 390 15.22 2.49 3.06
N ARG A 391 15.29 3.05 4.25
CA ARG A 391 14.17 3.79 4.86
C ARG A 391 13.79 5.04 4.09
N ASN A 392 14.74 5.70 3.42
CA ASN A 392 14.50 6.89 2.61
C ASN A 392 15.42 6.93 1.38
N PRO A 393 15.23 6.04 0.38
CA PRO A 393 16.15 5.90 -0.74
C PRO A 393 16.29 7.17 -1.57
N LEU A 394 15.19 7.94 -1.72
CA LEU A 394 15.20 9.16 -2.52
C LEU A 394 16.11 10.25 -1.96
N ALA A 395 16.25 10.32 -0.62
CA ALA A 395 17.16 11.27 0.03
C ALA A 395 18.65 10.99 -0.28
N TYR A 396 19.00 9.73 -0.55
CA TYR A 396 20.38 9.30 -0.80
C TYR A 396 20.68 9.04 -2.28
N ARG A 397 19.71 9.21 -3.17
CA ARG A 397 19.85 8.86 -4.60
C ARG A 397 21.05 9.49 -5.28
N ASN A 398 21.42 10.71 -4.90
CA ASN A 398 22.54 11.47 -5.47
C ASN A 398 23.65 11.73 -4.41
N ASP A 399 23.63 11.04 -3.27
CA ASP A 399 24.64 11.17 -2.23
C ASP A 399 25.91 10.44 -2.66
N SER A 400 26.95 11.22 -2.99
CA SER A 400 28.22 10.70 -3.51
C SER A 400 28.93 9.80 -2.51
N ASP A 401 28.86 10.11 -1.22
CA ASP A 401 29.54 9.33 -0.18
C ASP A 401 28.88 7.96 -0.01
N ILE A 402 27.56 7.94 0.01
CA ILE A 402 26.79 6.69 0.03
C ILE A 402 27.05 5.87 -1.23
N LEU A 403 27.04 6.49 -2.42
CA LEU A 403 27.29 5.79 -3.67
C LEU A 403 28.73 5.25 -3.77
N ASN A 404 29.72 6.01 -3.29
CA ASN A 404 31.12 5.54 -3.22
C ASN A 404 31.26 4.38 -2.24
N TYR A 405 30.57 4.44 -1.10
CA TYR A 405 30.54 3.33 -0.14
C TYR A 405 29.97 2.04 -0.74
N THR A 406 28.89 2.15 -1.55
CA THR A 406 28.32 0.95 -2.19
C THR A 406 29.30 0.21 -3.09
N GLU A 407 30.26 0.90 -3.69
CA GLU A 407 31.28 0.32 -4.57
C GLU A 407 32.34 -0.51 -3.81
N THR A 408 32.47 -0.30 -2.50
CA THR A 408 33.46 -0.96 -1.65
C THR A 408 32.89 -2.12 -0.81
N LEU A 409 31.60 -2.42 -0.92
CA LEU A 409 30.90 -3.36 -0.03
C LEU A 409 31.24 -4.85 -0.27
N GLY A 410 31.87 -5.22 -1.37
CA GLY A 410 32.16 -6.61 -1.71
C GLY A 410 32.74 -7.43 -0.54
N PRO A 411 33.87 -7.01 0.08
CA PRO A 411 34.47 -7.74 1.21
C PRO A 411 33.52 -7.85 2.42
N GLU A 412 32.74 -6.82 2.73
CA GLU A 412 31.79 -6.82 3.85
C GLU A 412 30.62 -7.78 3.59
N ILE A 413 30.11 -7.80 2.35
CA ILE A 413 29.07 -8.74 1.93
C ILE A 413 29.59 -10.18 2.06
N GLN A 414 30.81 -10.46 1.62
CA GLN A 414 31.38 -11.81 1.71
C GLN A 414 31.60 -12.26 3.16
N ARG A 415 32.06 -11.37 4.05
CA ARG A 415 32.16 -11.65 5.50
C ARG A 415 30.80 -11.94 6.12
N PHE A 416 29.74 -11.24 5.70
CA PHE A 416 28.41 -11.52 6.21
C PHE A 416 27.83 -12.81 5.61
N ALA A 417 28.21 -13.15 4.38
CA ALA A 417 27.84 -14.42 3.76
C ALA A 417 28.49 -15.63 4.45
N ASP A 418 29.66 -15.48 5.14
CA ASP A 418 30.26 -16.55 5.97
C ASP A 418 29.28 -16.97 7.08
N VAL A 419 28.60 -16.03 7.73
CA VAL A 419 27.57 -16.33 8.75
C VAL A 419 26.39 -17.08 8.16
N LEU A 420 25.94 -16.69 6.95
CA LEU A 420 24.85 -17.40 6.27
C LEU A 420 25.25 -18.84 5.89
N GLU A 421 26.53 -19.06 5.54
CA GLU A 421 27.09 -20.39 5.28
C GLU A 421 27.05 -21.27 6.52
N GLU A 422 27.50 -20.72 7.67
CA GLU A 422 27.49 -21.43 8.97
C GLU A 422 26.04 -21.83 9.35
N GLU A 423 25.03 -20.95 9.09
CA GLU A 423 23.63 -21.27 9.32
C GLU A 423 23.15 -22.40 8.41
N LEU A 424 23.51 -22.37 7.13
CA LEU A 424 23.17 -23.45 6.17
C LEU A 424 23.79 -24.80 6.58
N ASP A 425 25.05 -24.80 7.03
CA ASP A 425 25.76 -26.02 7.42
C ASP A 425 25.25 -26.60 8.74
N SER A 426 24.80 -25.75 9.67
CA SER A 426 24.26 -26.17 10.97
C SER A 426 23.01 -27.03 10.88
N ILE A 427 22.23 -26.88 9.79
CA ILE A 427 20.97 -27.58 9.57
C ILE A 427 21.21 -28.97 8.96
N ILE A 428 22.36 -29.19 8.35
CA ILE A 428 22.70 -30.48 7.72
C ILE A 428 23.27 -31.50 8.78
N ARG A 429 23.67 -30.99 9.93
CA ARG A 429 24.15 -31.78 11.05
C ARG A 429 23.02 -32.18 11.99
#